data_f2619a9682f79120ca5a3fbbc9de6094
#
_entry.id   f2619a9682f79120ca5a3fbbc9de6094
#
_cell.length_a   1.000
_cell.length_b   1.000
_cell.length_c   1.000
_cell.angle_alpha   90.00
_cell.angle_beta   90.00
_cell.angle_gamma   90.00
#
_symmetry.space_group_name_H-M   'P 1'
#
loop_
_entity.id
_entity.type
_entity.pdbx_description
1 polymer ?
#
loop_
_entity_poly.entity_id
_entity_poly.type
_entity_poly.pdbx_seq_one_letter_code
_entity_poly.pdbx_strand_id
1 'polypeptide(L)'
;MTDCLAGEPGTIYEGGRIEGNEFLAARWDLMPRDKYMWASVQTIRGCPKHCSFCSVWRTDGQQPRQRRYQSVIDEIIDLRRIGFRFIALADDNFYPVTLTDLRLAKEQNNIVKLEQLTAIRAERFHLMEELAKLPKDMVFFTQITMEAGEDGEYLDAMRKANIKGALVGVEAVTPEGLKAVFKDFNYSGEALAKQLQTFKKHGVHVLGSFIFGLPTDKPTTFDATVEMALKAGVTFAQFVMMTPFPGTVDFARWEKEQAIDPTLVGDVPITRYWLIPTEIRPKMFTPHPSMSSDEIRQRTQKVWDRFYNWSAIWQRSACTPTLRARVAFMLLSKLYRQMYAGTGISTDSARRKKSKTWARWTARQCRKLFQAKPMPELQSPAWELAFSAPSRLPAFLRTQPQGSTPFVVLPKD
;
A
#
# COMPACT_ATOMS: atom_id res chain seq x y z
N MET A 1 30.56 5.18 -3.91
CA MET A 1 31.21 3.89 -4.27
C MET A 1 32.70 4.06 -4.45
N THR A 2 33.18 5.09 -5.16
CA THR A 2 34.58 5.39 -5.39
C THR A 2 35.37 5.53 -4.07
N ASP A 3 34.82 6.30 -3.13
CA ASP A 3 35.48 6.54 -1.82
C ASP A 3 35.53 5.25 -0.97
N CYS A 4 34.49 4.41 -1.04
CA CYS A 4 34.51 3.10 -0.38
C CYS A 4 35.58 2.17 -0.98
N LEU A 5 35.81 2.23 -2.30
CA LEU A 5 36.84 1.45 -2.97
C LEU A 5 38.22 1.98 -2.68
N ALA A 6 38.33 3.29 -2.42
CA ALA A 6 39.59 3.94 -1.99
C ALA A 6 39.91 3.71 -0.49
N GLY A 7 39.01 3.09 0.27
CA GLY A 7 39.17 2.87 1.71
C GLY A 7 38.83 4.09 2.58
N GLU A 8 38.24 5.12 1.99
CA GLU A 8 37.90 6.38 2.67
C GLU A 8 36.38 6.63 2.62
N PRO A 9 35.52 5.75 3.19
CA PRO A 9 34.09 5.91 3.16
C PRO A 9 33.67 7.13 3.96
N GLY A 10 32.84 7.99 3.35
CA GLY A 10 32.16 9.07 4.07
C GLY A 10 31.11 8.52 5.02
N THR A 11 30.82 9.25 6.10
CA THR A 11 29.79 8.88 7.07
C THR A 11 28.39 9.02 6.47
N ILE A 12 28.17 10.00 5.58
CA ILE A 12 26.90 10.29 4.91
C ILE A 12 27.19 10.64 3.46
N TYR A 13 26.41 10.08 2.56
CA TYR A 13 26.37 10.42 1.14
C TYR A 13 25.03 10.99 0.77
N GLU A 14 24.99 12.25 0.35
CA GLU A 14 23.77 12.90 -0.14
C GLU A 14 23.54 12.53 -1.61
N GLY A 15 22.61 11.62 -1.85
CA GLY A 15 22.32 11.08 -3.19
C GLY A 15 21.37 11.93 -4.03
N GLY A 16 20.75 12.98 -3.45
CA GLY A 16 19.73 13.77 -4.12
C GLY A 16 18.44 12.97 -4.37
N ARG A 17 17.64 13.46 -5.32
CA ARG A 17 16.36 12.82 -5.72
C ARG A 17 16.43 12.43 -7.19
N ILE A 18 16.16 11.16 -7.46
CA ILE A 18 16.07 10.61 -8.81
C ILE A 18 14.74 11.04 -9.42
N GLU A 19 14.76 11.53 -10.67
CA GLU A 19 13.56 11.90 -11.42
C GLU A 19 12.77 10.66 -11.86
N GLY A 20 11.45 10.81 -12.06
CA GLY A 20 10.57 9.68 -12.36
C GLY A 20 10.93 8.90 -13.62
N ASN A 21 11.48 9.57 -14.64
CA ASN A 21 11.94 8.96 -15.89
C ASN A 21 13.24 8.15 -15.75
N GLU A 22 13.95 8.30 -14.64
CA GLU A 22 15.18 7.56 -14.31
C GLU A 22 14.90 6.30 -13.48
N PHE A 23 13.66 6.07 -13.06
CA PHE A 23 13.30 4.87 -12.30
C PHE A 23 13.45 3.63 -13.17
N LEU A 24 14.30 2.72 -12.74
CA LEU A 24 14.53 1.46 -13.41
C LEU A 24 13.43 0.45 -13.09
N ALA A 25 13.14 -0.43 -14.04
CA ALA A 25 12.33 -1.61 -13.78
C ALA A 25 13.02 -2.54 -12.79
N ALA A 26 12.24 -3.27 -12.00
CA ALA A 26 12.78 -4.25 -11.08
C ALA A 26 13.36 -5.47 -11.83
N ARG A 27 14.35 -6.13 -11.22
CA ARG A 27 14.98 -7.36 -11.75
C ARG A 27 14.09 -8.58 -11.49
N TRP A 28 12.97 -8.65 -12.20
CA TRP A 28 11.97 -9.72 -12.10
C TRP A 28 12.52 -11.10 -12.48
N ASP A 29 13.56 -11.14 -13.28
CA ASP A 29 14.31 -12.34 -13.65
C ASP A 29 14.99 -13.03 -12.44
N LEU A 30 15.30 -12.27 -11.39
CA LEU A 30 15.89 -12.80 -10.15
C LEU A 30 14.83 -13.34 -9.17
N MET A 31 13.55 -13.12 -9.42
CA MET A 31 12.49 -13.49 -8.50
C MET A 31 11.93 -14.89 -8.80
N PRO A 32 11.95 -15.82 -7.84
CA PRO A 32 11.36 -17.14 -8.03
C PRO A 32 9.83 -17.02 -8.09
N ARG A 33 9.30 -17.03 -9.31
CA ARG A 33 7.89 -16.79 -9.63
C ARG A 33 6.90 -17.67 -8.84
N ASP A 34 7.23 -18.93 -8.64
CA ASP A 34 6.37 -19.92 -7.97
C ASP A 34 6.13 -19.63 -6.49
N LYS A 35 6.93 -18.73 -5.89
CA LYS A 35 6.82 -18.35 -4.47
C LYS A 35 5.95 -17.12 -4.22
N TYR A 36 5.61 -16.35 -5.26
CA TYR A 36 4.86 -15.09 -5.12
C TYR A 36 3.52 -15.16 -5.84
N MET A 37 2.48 -14.59 -5.22
CA MET A 37 1.12 -14.54 -5.80
C MET A 37 0.94 -13.37 -6.76
N TRP A 38 1.65 -12.26 -6.53
CA TRP A 38 1.57 -11.04 -7.31
C TRP A 38 2.95 -10.41 -7.45
N ALA A 39 3.07 -9.51 -8.40
CA ALA A 39 4.19 -8.60 -8.54
C ALA A 39 3.79 -7.17 -8.16
N SER A 40 4.78 -6.32 -7.92
CA SER A 40 4.57 -4.91 -7.60
C SER A 40 5.32 -4.05 -8.60
N VAL A 41 4.64 -3.04 -9.16
CA VAL A 41 5.23 -2.05 -10.05
C VAL A 41 5.00 -0.67 -9.46
N GLN A 42 6.05 0.11 -9.29
CA GLN A 42 5.93 1.49 -8.84
C GLN A 42 5.76 2.41 -10.05
N THR A 43 4.72 3.25 -10.03
CA THR A 43 4.44 4.20 -11.12
C THR A 43 4.69 5.65 -10.72
N ILE A 44 4.67 5.94 -9.42
CA ILE A 44 4.88 7.28 -8.87
C ILE A 44 5.50 7.20 -7.48
N ARG A 45 6.40 8.13 -7.16
CA ARG A 45 6.98 8.36 -5.83
C ARG A 45 6.66 9.74 -5.32
N GLY A 46 6.57 9.85 -4.00
CA GLY A 46 6.23 11.08 -3.30
C GLY A 46 4.73 11.28 -3.14
N CYS A 47 4.35 11.95 -2.08
CA CYS A 47 2.95 12.22 -1.75
C CYS A 47 2.80 13.69 -1.34
N PRO A 48 1.88 14.46 -1.95
CA PRO A 48 1.69 15.88 -1.63
C PRO A 48 1.10 16.12 -0.23
N LYS A 49 0.63 15.06 0.43
CA LYS A 49 0.09 15.13 1.79
C LYS A 49 1.21 15.10 2.84
N HIS A 50 0.91 15.55 4.06
CA HIS A 50 1.87 15.70 5.16
C HIS A 50 1.39 15.04 6.47
N CYS A 51 0.70 13.89 6.36
CA CYS A 51 0.20 13.15 7.51
C CYS A 51 1.30 12.91 8.54
N SER A 52 1.01 13.11 9.83
CA SER A 52 2.02 13.13 10.89
C SER A 52 2.70 11.78 11.13
N PHE A 53 1.97 10.69 10.89
CA PHE A 53 2.44 9.30 11.05
C PHE A 53 3.20 8.76 9.84
N CYS A 54 3.19 9.47 8.71
CA CYS A 54 3.73 8.97 7.44
C CYS A 54 5.13 9.51 7.17
N SER A 55 6.07 8.63 6.81
CA SER A 55 7.44 9.02 6.45
C SER A 55 7.59 9.42 4.98
N VAL A 56 6.70 8.99 4.09
CA VAL A 56 6.82 9.13 2.63
C VAL A 56 7.13 10.57 2.19
N TRP A 57 6.34 11.52 2.64
CA TRP A 57 6.53 12.93 2.25
C TRP A 57 7.85 13.53 2.75
N ARG A 58 8.47 12.93 3.77
CA ARG A 58 9.78 13.33 4.30
C ARG A 58 10.93 12.62 3.60
N THR A 59 10.77 11.34 3.24
CA THR A 59 11.81 10.55 2.57
C THR A 59 11.78 10.73 1.06
N ASP A 60 10.61 10.60 0.45
CA ASP A 60 10.42 10.69 -0.99
C ASP A 60 9.98 12.08 -1.46
N GLY A 61 9.54 12.94 -0.53
CA GLY A 61 9.11 14.32 -0.77
C GLY A 61 7.66 14.48 -1.12
N GLN A 62 7.21 15.74 -1.15
CA GLN A 62 5.82 16.11 -1.44
C GLN A 62 5.57 16.34 -2.94
N GLN A 63 6.62 16.46 -3.75
CA GLN A 63 6.49 16.60 -5.19
C GLN A 63 6.40 15.22 -5.84
N PRO A 64 5.27 14.86 -6.47
CA PRO A 64 5.12 13.57 -7.11
C PRO A 64 6.05 13.43 -8.32
N ARG A 65 6.80 12.34 -8.39
CA ARG A 65 7.72 11.99 -9.48
C ARG A 65 7.20 10.75 -10.18
N GLN A 66 6.71 10.91 -11.40
CA GLN A 66 6.05 9.87 -12.17
C GLN A 66 7.01 9.20 -13.13
N ARG A 67 6.93 7.88 -13.24
CA ARG A 67 7.50 7.14 -14.37
C ARG A 67 6.67 7.41 -15.61
N ARG A 68 7.34 7.44 -16.75
CA ARG A 68 6.63 7.49 -18.05
C ARG A 68 5.76 6.24 -18.20
N TYR A 69 4.51 6.41 -18.63
CA TYR A 69 3.57 5.30 -18.75
C TYR A 69 4.10 4.17 -19.64
N GLN A 70 4.86 4.47 -20.71
CA GLN A 70 5.46 3.46 -21.59
C GLN A 70 6.34 2.49 -20.80
N SER A 71 7.27 3.01 -19.97
CA SER A 71 8.17 2.14 -19.17
C SER A 71 7.43 1.29 -18.14
N VAL A 72 6.32 1.79 -17.62
CA VAL A 72 5.43 1.04 -16.70
C VAL A 72 4.71 -0.08 -17.46
N ILE A 73 4.18 0.21 -18.64
CA ILE A 73 3.47 -0.77 -19.47
C ILE A 73 4.42 -1.89 -19.93
N ASP A 74 5.63 -1.53 -20.36
CA ASP A 74 6.65 -2.50 -20.78
C ASP A 74 6.98 -3.49 -19.63
N GLU A 75 7.19 -2.96 -18.42
CA GLU A 75 7.44 -3.78 -17.23
C GLU A 75 6.24 -4.69 -16.91
N ILE A 76 5.02 -4.20 -17.02
CA ILE A 76 3.79 -4.98 -16.78
C ILE A 76 3.63 -6.09 -17.84
N ILE A 77 3.96 -5.82 -19.10
CA ILE A 77 3.94 -6.82 -20.18
C ILE A 77 4.94 -7.94 -19.87
N ASP A 78 6.15 -7.60 -19.46
CA ASP A 78 7.16 -8.58 -19.09
C ASP A 78 6.72 -9.43 -17.88
N LEU A 79 6.12 -8.81 -16.88
CA LEU A 79 5.52 -9.52 -15.74
C LEU A 79 4.41 -10.48 -16.18
N ARG A 80 3.58 -10.08 -17.14
CA ARG A 80 2.54 -10.94 -17.69
C ARG A 80 3.13 -12.12 -18.45
N ARG A 81 4.22 -11.93 -19.22
CA ARG A 81 4.97 -12.99 -19.92
C ARG A 81 5.52 -14.03 -18.93
N ILE A 82 6.05 -13.57 -17.80
CA ILE A 82 6.47 -14.43 -16.70
C ILE A 82 5.27 -15.15 -16.05
N GLY A 83 4.02 -14.66 -16.24
CA GLY A 83 2.75 -15.29 -15.81
C GLY A 83 2.08 -14.64 -14.61
N PHE A 84 2.48 -13.45 -14.18
CA PHE A 84 1.70 -12.68 -13.22
C PHE A 84 0.42 -12.14 -13.86
N ARG A 85 -0.67 -12.14 -13.11
CA ARG A 85 -1.98 -11.62 -13.53
C ARG A 85 -2.55 -10.59 -12.55
N PHE A 86 -2.02 -10.57 -11.34
CA PHE A 86 -2.33 -9.56 -10.33
C PHE A 86 -1.09 -8.73 -10.06
N ILE A 87 -1.20 -7.40 -10.31
CA ILE A 87 -0.12 -6.44 -10.13
C ILE A 87 -0.57 -5.40 -9.09
N ALA A 88 0.22 -5.25 -8.04
CA ALA A 88 0.10 -4.13 -7.14
C ALA A 88 0.86 -2.93 -7.72
N LEU A 89 0.17 -1.85 -8.05
CA LEU A 89 0.78 -0.56 -8.34
C LEU A 89 1.19 0.02 -6.98
N ALA A 90 2.47 -0.19 -6.61
CA ALA A 90 3.02 0.10 -5.29
C ALA A 90 3.41 1.59 -5.17
N ASP A 91 2.43 2.43 -5.34
CA ASP A 91 2.58 3.88 -5.38
C ASP A 91 2.37 4.50 -4.00
N ASP A 92 3.02 5.61 -3.72
CA ASP A 92 2.80 6.37 -2.49
C ASP A 92 1.41 7.02 -2.48
N ASN A 93 0.96 7.51 -3.63
CA ASN A 93 -0.40 7.98 -3.88
C ASN A 93 -0.69 7.99 -5.38
N PHE A 94 -1.55 7.08 -5.82
CA PHE A 94 -1.94 6.98 -7.24
C PHE A 94 -2.78 8.18 -7.72
N TYR A 95 -3.40 8.94 -6.79
CA TYR A 95 -4.14 10.18 -7.05
C TYR A 95 -3.36 11.41 -6.53
N PRO A 96 -2.27 11.80 -7.19
CA PRO A 96 -1.35 12.80 -6.68
C PRO A 96 -1.84 14.25 -6.84
N VAL A 97 -2.85 14.48 -7.67
CA VAL A 97 -3.45 15.80 -7.95
C VAL A 97 -4.96 15.72 -7.76
N THR A 98 -5.47 16.49 -6.82
CA THR A 98 -6.90 16.58 -6.53
C THR A 98 -7.60 17.66 -7.36
N LEU A 99 -8.93 17.56 -7.49
CA LEU A 99 -9.72 18.62 -8.10
C LEU A 99 -9.59 19.96 -7.35
N THR A 100 -9.43 19.88 -6.02
CA THR A 100 -9.19 21.05 -5.18
C THR A 100 -7.85 21.71 -5.48
N ASP A 101 -6.77 20.93 -5.72
CA ASP A 101 -5.46 21.47 -6.07
C ASP A 101 -5.53 22.28 -7.37
N LEU A 102 -6.23 21.73 -8.38
CA LEU A 102 -6.43 22.41 -9.67
C LEU A 102 -7.26 23.71 -9.51
N ARG A 103 -8.35 23.63 -8.73
CA ARG A 103 -9.20 24.77 -8.45
C ARG A 103 -8.41 25.88 -7.76
N LEU A 104 -7.68 25.57 -6.68
CA LEU A 104 -6.88 26.54 -5.94
C LEU A 104 -5.79 27.20 -6.80
N ALA A 105 -5.09 26.41 -7.65
CA ALA A 105 -4.09 26.96 -8.55
C ALA A 105 -4.71 27.95 -9.56
N LYS A 106 -5.93 27.66 -10.04
CA LYS A 106 -6.69 28.56 -10.93
C LYS A 106 -7.16 29.82 -10.21
N GLU A 107 -7.75 29.69 -9.02
CA GLU A 107 -8.22 30.82 -8.20
C GLU A 107 -7.08 31.77 -7.79
N GLN A 108 -5.89 31.20 -7.52
CA GLN A 108 -4.67 31.95 -7.22
C GLN A 108 -3.97 32.51 -8.45
N ASN A 109 -4.51 32.29 -9.65
CA ASN A 109 -3.91 32.67 -10.93
C ASN A 109 -2.45 32.19 -11.10
N ASN A 110 -2.10 31.04 -10.48
CA ASN A 110 -0.78 30.46 -10.55
C ASN A 110 -0.68 29.54 -11.80
N ILE A 111 -0.41 30.14 -12.94
CA ILE A 111 -0.39 29.46 -14.24
C ILE A 111 0.64 28.33 -14.25
N VAL A 112 1.85 28.57 -13.76
CA VAL A 112 2.94 27.57 -13.74
C VAL A 112 2.53 26.33 -12.93
N LYS A 113 1.97 26.54 -11.74
CA LYS A 113 1.49 25.44 -10.90
C LYS A 113 0.33 24.70 -11.55
N LEU A 114 -0.60 25.41 -12.18
CA LEU A 114 -1.75 24.82 -12.86
C LEU A 114 -1.30 23.92 -14.04
N GLU A 115 -0.33 24.36 -14.84
CA GLU A 115 0.25 23.59 -15.93
C GLU A 115 0.94 22.33 -15.42
N GLN A 116 1.76 22.42 -14.36
CA GLN A 116 2.41 21.29 -13.72
C GLN A 116 1.40 20.25 -13.21
N LEU A 117 0.38 20.68 -12.47
CA LEU A 117 -0.65 19.80 -11.94
C LEU A 117 -1.45 19.12 -13.07
N THR A 118 -1.77 19.87 -14.12
CA THR A 118 -2.48 19.35 -15.30
C THR A 118 -1.64 18.30 -16.03
N ALA A 119 -0.35 18.52 -16.20
CA ALA A 119 0.57 17.56 -16.82
C ALA A 119 0.69 16.28 -16.00
N ILE A 120 0.81 16.40 -14.65
CA ILE A 120 0.84 15.24 -13.74
C ILE A 120 -0.46 14.43 -13.89
N ARG A 121 -1.60 15.08 -13.89
CA ARG A 121 -2.91 14.43 -14.04
C ARG A 121 -3.06 13.75 -15.41
N ALA A 122 -2.67 14.42 -16.49
CA ALA A 122 -2.73 13.88 -17.84
C ALA A 122 -1.93 12.56 -17.96
N GLU A 123 -0.73 12.50 -17.40
CA GLU A 123 0.10 11.29 -17.40
C GLU A 123 -0.59 10.12 -16.65
N ARG A 124 -1.34 10.41 -15.56
CA ARG A 124 -2.14 9.37 -14.89
C ARG A 124 -3.25 8.82 -15.78
N PHE A 125 -3.94 9.69 -16.51
CA PHE A 125 -4.97 9.25 -17.46
C PHE A 125 -4.38 8.46 -18.62
N HIS A 126 -3.25 8.88 -19.19
CA HIS A 126 -2.55 8.14 -20.24
C HIS A 126 -2.12 6.76 -19.75
N LEU A 127 -1.56 6.64 -18.53
CA LEU A 127 -1.26 5.34 -17.95
C LEU A 127 -2.51 4.47 -17.86
N MET A 128 -3.62 5.00 -17.36
CA MET A 128 -4.87 4.23 -17.23
C MET A 128 -5.47 3.84 -18.58
N GLU A 129 -5.36 4.67 -19.60
CA GLU A 129 -5.76 4.36 -20.97
C GLU A 129 -4.95 3.20 -21.55
N GLU A 130 -3.63 3.19 -21.33
CA GLU A 130 -2.77 2.10 -21.80
C GLU A 130 -3.01 0.80 -21.02
N LEU A 131 -3.19 0.89 -19.69
CA LEU A 131 -3.60 -0.25 -18.87
C LEU A 131 -4.93 -0.86 -19.34
N ALA A 132 -5.86 -0.04 -19.80
CA ALA A 132 -7.16 -0.49 -20.33
C ALA A 132 -7.06 -1.33 -21.61
N LYS A 133 -5.98 -1.16 -22.39
CA LYS A 133 -5.69 -1.92 -23.61
C LYS A 133 -5.11 -3.31 -23.32
N LEU A 134 -4.56 -3.52 -22.12
CA LEU A 134 -4.00 -4.81 -21.72
C LEU A 134 -5.10 -5.89 -21.62
N PRO A 135 -4.72 -7.18 -21.72
CA PRO A 135 -5.68 -8.28 -21.60
C PRO A 135 -6.49 -8.23 -20.30
N LYS A 136 -7.78 -8.54 -20.38
CA LYS A 136 -8.73 -8.44 -19.27
C LYS A 136 -8.46 -9.40 -18.11
N ASP A 137 -7.56 -10.37 -18.29
CA ASP A 137 -7.06 -11.24 -17.23
C ASP A 137 -6.03 -10.57 -16.30
N MET A 138 -5.49 -9.39 -16.69
CA MET A 138 -4.66 -8.55 -15.82
C MET A 138 -5.54 -7.75 -14.87
N VAL A 139 -5.23 -7.82 -13.58
CA VAL A 139 -5.95 -7.11 -12.52
C VAL A 139 -4.96 -6.26 -11.73
N PHE A 140 -5.35 -5.02 -11.47
CA PHE A 140 -4.51 -4.06 -10.74
C PHE A 140 -5.16 -3.66 -9.42
N PHE A 141 -4.29 -3.34 -8.47
CA PHE A 141 -4.62 -2.78 -7.15
C PHE A 141 -3.62 -1.67 -6.84
N THR A 142 -4.02 -0.59 -6.17
CA THR A 142 -3.15 0.54 -5.87
C THR A 142 -3.39 1.12 -4.47
N GLN A 143 -2.71 2.22 -4.14
CA GLN A 143 -2.94 3.05 -2.96
C GLN A 143 -3.37 4.45 -3.40
N ILE A 144 -4.35 5.02 -2.71
CA ILE A 144 -4.97 6.27 -3.11
C ILE A 144 -5.51 7.02 -1.89
N THR A 145 -5.55 8.34 -1.97
CA THR A 145 -6.20 9.15 -0.93
C THR A 145 -7.72 9.16 -1.08
N MET A 146 -8.43 9.45 0.03
CA MET A 146 -9.89 9.53 0.08
C MET A 146 -10.48 10.52 -0.93
N GLU A 147 -9.77 11.60 -1.21
CA GLU A 147 -10.21 12.69 -2.09
C GLU A 147 -10.50 12.22 -3.52
N ALA A 148 -9.95 11.08 -3.96
CA ALA A 148 -10.32 10.45 -5.23
C ALA A 148 -11.82 10.09 -5.31
N GLY A 149 -12.49 9.93 -4.17
CA GLY A 149 -13.94 9.72 -4.10
C GLY A 149 -14.78 10.93 -4.57
N GLU A 150 -14.17 12.08 -4.78
CA GLU A 150 -14.81 13.28 -5.35
C GLU A 150 -14.64 13.37 -6.88
N ASP A 151 -13.78 12.53 -7.44
CA ASP A 151 -13.38 12.55 -8.85
C ASP A 151 -13.91 11.32 -9.58
N GLY A 152 -15.18 11.38 -9.96
CA GLY A 152 -15.86 10.29 -10.66
C GLY A 152 -15.21 9.92 -11.99
N GLU A 153 -14.67 10.88 -12.72
CA GLU A 153 -13.95 10.66 -13.99
C GLU A 153 -12.69 9.80 -13.74
N TYR A 154 -11.93 10.12 -12.71
CA TYR A 154 -10.73 9.38 -12.33
C TYR A 154 -11.06 7.95 -11.89
N LEU A 155 -12.11 7.78 -11.09
CA LEU A 155 -12.55 6.44 -10.66
C LEU A 155 -13.07 5.60 -11.85
N ASP A 156 -13.75 6.21 -12.83
CA ASP A 156 -14.18 5.54 -14.05
C ASP A 156 -12.99 5.13 -14.92
N ALA A 157 -11.95 5.96 -15.01
CA ALA A 157 -10.71 5.63 -15.70
C ALA A 157 -10.00 4.46 -15.01
N MET A 158 -9.91 4.45 -13.67
CA MET A 158 -9.39 3.32 -12.89
C MET A 158 -10.15 2.02 -13.20
N ARG A 159 -11.48 2.06 -13.21
CA ARG A 159 -12.32 0.90 -13.53
C ARG A 159 -12.06 0.39 -14.94
N LYS A 160 -11.97 1.28 -15.94
CA LYS A 160 -11.67 0.93 -17.34
C LYS A 160 -10.28 0.29 -17.47
N ALA A 161 -9.30 0.80 -16.73
CA ALA A 161 -7.94 0.28 -16.62
C ALA A 161 -7.83 -1.07 -15.89
N ASN A 162 -8.95 -1.65 -15.46
CA ASN A 162 -9.00 -2.87 -14.65
C ASN A 162 -8.31 -2.76 -13.28
N ILE A 163 -8.19 -1.55 -12.74
CA ILE A 163 -7.79 -1.31 -11.35
C ILE A 163 -9.01 -1.61 -10.49
N LYS A 164 -9.06 -2.83 -9.95
CA LYS A 164 -10.25 -3.35 -9.25
C LYS A 164 -10.40 -2.86 -7.84
N GLY A 165 -9.35 -2.34 -7.25
CA GLY A 165 -9.41 -1.84 -5.89
C GLY A 165 -8.23 -0.98 -5.50
N ALA A 166 -8.39 -0.30 -4.39
CA ALA A 166 -7.37 0.55 -3.81
C ALA A 166 -7.36 0.45 -2.29
N LEU A 167 -6.16 0.52 -1.72
CA LEU A 167 -5.97 0.85 -0.32
C LEU A 167 -6.24 2.34 -0.16
N VAL A 168 -7.18 2.66 0.71
CA VAL A 168 -7.60 4.04 0.99
C VAL A 168 -7.31 4.35 2.45
N GLY A 169 -6.47 5.34 2.68
CA GLY A 169 -6.16 5.82 4.02
C GLY A 169 -7.34 6.61 4.61
N VAL A 170 -8.14 5.97 5.45
CA VAL A 170 -9.24 6.61 6.21
C VAL A 170 -8.74 7.16 7.53
N GLU A 171 -7.97 6.36 8.23
CA GLU A 171 -7.29 6.54 9.51
C GLU A 171 -8.24 6.69 10.69
N ALA A 172 -9.07 7.74 10.73
CA ALA A 172 -10.03 8.00 11.80
C ALA A 172 -11.43 8.34 11.26
N VAL A 173 -12.46 8.11 12.07
CA VAL A 173 -13.85 8.42 11.70
C VAL A 173 -14.38 9.69 12.39
N THR A 174 -13.57 10.30 13.25
CA THR A 174 -13.90 11.50 14.00
C THR A 174 -13.06 12.69 13.51
N PRO A 175 -13.59 13.92 13.55
CA PRO A 175 -12.83 15.12 13.17
C PRO A 175 -11.57 15.29 14.02
N GLU A 176 -11.66 15.02 15.32
CA GLU A 176 -10.55 15.14 16.27
C GLU A 176 -9.42 14.16 15.93
N GLY A 177 -9.79 12.91 15.59
CA GLY A 177 -8.83 11.89 15.17
C GLY A 177 -8.12 12.25 13.86
N LEU A 178 -8.87 12.76 12.88
CA LEU A 178 -8.29 13.21 11.61
C LEU A 178 -7.33 14.40 11.81
N LYS A 179 -7.72 15.36 12.65
CA LYS A 179 -6.86 16.50 12.98
C LYS A 179 -5.59 16.08 13.73
N ALA A 180 -5.68 15.09 14.61
CA ALA A 180 -4.53 14.58 15.36
C ALA A 180 -3.44 14.01 14.45
N VAL A 181 -3.80 13.47 13.28
CA VAL A 181 -2.89 12.89 12.29
C VAL A 181 -2.66 13.77 11.06
N PHE A 182 -3.05 15.05 11.10
CA PHE A 182 -2.94 16.01 9.99
C PHE A 182 -3.66 15.52 8.72
N LYS A 183 -4.84 14.96 8.90
CA LYS A 183 -5.70 14.44 7.83
C LYS A 183 -7.09 15.06 7.83
N ASP A 184 -7.20 16.28 8.32
CA ASP A 184 -8.39 17.11 8.39
C ASP A 184 -9.01 17.47 7.02
N PHE A 185 -8.29 17.18 5.94
CA PHE A 185 -8.82 17.19 4.58
C PHE A 185 -9.75 16.00 4.26
N ASN A 186 -9.79 14.96 5.09
CA ASN A 186 -10.74 13.85 4.95
C ASN A 186 -12.08 14.21 5.62
N TYR A 187 -13.16 13.67 5.07
CA TYR A 187 -14.47 13.74 5.72
C TYR A 187 -14.55 12.79 6.92
N SER A 188 -15.51 13.09 7.81
CA SER A 188 -15.86 12.26 8.97
C SER A 188 -17.36 11.90 8.96
N GLY A 189 -17.77 10.97 9.80
CA GLY A 189 -19.16 10.60 9.97
C GLY A 189 -19.88 10.18 8.70
N GLU A 190 -21.06 10.73 8.44
CA GLU A 190 -21.92 10.37 7.29
C GLU A 190 -21.29 10.77 5.94
N ALA A 191 -20.61 11.90 5.87
CA ALA A 191 -19.94 12.36 4.66
C ALA A 191 -18.82 11.39 4.25
N LEU A 192 -18.06 10.87 5.22
CA LEU A 192 -17.05 9.83 5.00
C LEU A 192 -17.68 8.56 4.42
N ALA A 193 -18.81 8.10 4.99
CA ALA A 193 -19.48 6.91 4.48
C ALA A 193 -19.93 7.09 3.02
N LYS A 194 -20.51 8.25 2.68
CA LYS A 194 -20.91 8.58 1.31
C LYS A 194 -19.73 8.60 0.34
N GLN A 195 -18.61 9.20 0.74
CA GLN A 195 -17.39 9.26 -0.08
C GLN A 195 -16.84 7.85 -0.36
N LEU A 196 -16.78 6.98 0.65
CA LEU A 196 -16.40 5.58 0.47
C LEU A 196 -17.36 4.80 -0.45
N GLN A 197 -18.66 5.08 -0.37
CA GLN A 197 -19.65 4.48 -1.26
C GLN A 197 -19.47 4.91 -2.73
N THR A 198 -18.93 6.09 -2.99
CA THR A 198 -18.64 6.56 -4.35
C THR A 198 -17.63 5.66 -5.05
N PHE A 199 -16.56 5.25 -4.39
CA PHE A 199 -15.62 4.26 -4.94
C PHE A 199 -16.36 3.01 -5.43
N LYS A 200 -17.24 2.46 -4.59
CA LYS A 200 -18.02 1.27 -4.92
C LYS A 200 -18.97 1.51 -6.11
N LYS A 201 -19.63 2.68 -6.19
CA LYS A 201 -20.51 3.05 -7.32
C LYS A 201 -19.75 3.06 -8.65
N HIS A 202 -18.50 3.50 -8.64
CA HIS A 202 -17.61 3.48 -9.80
C HIS A 202 -16.89 2.13 -10.00
N GLY A 203 -17.20 1.09 -9.20
CA GLY A 203 -16.66 -0.26 -9.35
C GLY A 203 -15.22 -0.44 -8.88
N VAL A 204 -14.74 0.45 -8.00
CA VAL A 204 -13.43 0.36 -7.32
C VAL A 204 -13.65 -0.17 -5.91
N HIS A 205 -13.09 -1.33 -5.60
CA HIS A 205 -13.17 -1.93 -4.27
C HIS A 205 -12.23 -1.21 -3.29
N VAL A 206 -12.71 -0.92 -2.10
CA VAL A 206 -11.92 -0.25 -1.06
C VAL A 206 -11.36 -1.25 -0.07
N LEU A 207 -10.04 -1.21 0.14
CA LEU A 207 -9.37 -1.69 1.34
C LEU A 207 -9.15 -0.47 2.25
N GLY A 208 -10.03 -0.27 3.23
CA GLY A 208 -9.93 0.85 4.16
C GLY A 208 -8.84 0.63 5.21
N SER A 209 -7.97 1.61 5.40
CA SER A 209 -6.97 1.61 6.46
C SER A 209 -7.42 2.52 7.61
N PHE A 210 -7.43 1.97 8.84
CA PHE A 210 -7.85 2.65 10.06
C PHE A 210 -6.78 2.51 11.13
N ILE A 211 -6.52 3.58 11.88
CA ILE A 211 -5.54 3.63 12.96
C ILE A 211 -6.30 3.74 14.29
N PHE A 212 -5.94 2.92 15.25
CA PHE A 212 -6.41 2.98 16.64
C PHE A 212 -5.27 3.28 17.60
N GLY A 213 -5.61 3.85 18.75
CA GLY A 213 -4.66 4.31 19.76
C GLY A 213 -4.19 5.73 19.52
N LEU A 214 -4.94 6.50 18.75
CA LEU A 214 -4.75 7.94 18.66
C LEU A 214 -5.12 8.57 20.01
N PRO A 215 -4.43 9.64 20.47
CA PRO A 215 -4.71 10.28 21.76
C PRO A 215 -6.17 10.75 21.92
N THR A 216 -6.87 10.94 20.82
CA THR A 216 -8.27 11.37 20.75
C THR A 216 -9.28 10.22 20.80
N ASP A 217 -8.83 8.96 20.71
CA ASP A 217 -9.71 7.81 20.71
C ASP A 217 -10.41 7.65 22.07
N LYS A 218 -11.66 7.20 22.00
CA LYS A 218 -12.47 6.82 23.15
C LYS A 218 -12.86 5.35 23.00
N PRO A 219 -13.26 4.67 24.09
CA PRO A 219 -13.79 3.31 24.00
C PRO A 219 -14.87 3.14 22.91
N THR A 220 -15.72 4.14 22.70
CA THR A 220 -16.80 4.15 21.69
C THR A 220 -16.28 4.33 20.26
N THR A 221 -15.08 4.88 20.05
CA THR A 221 -14.50 5.10 18.72
C THR A 221 -14.33 3.78 17.95
N PHE A 222 -13.98 2.69 18.66
CA PHE A 222 -13.77 1.37 18.07
C PHE A 222 -15.05 0.81 17.43
N ASP A 223 -16.17 0.86 18.15
CA ASP A 223 -17.45 0.42 17.65
C ASP A 223 -17.96 1.32 16.53
N ALA A 224 -17.88 2.63 16.69
CA ALA A 224 -18.25 3.60 15.65
C ALA A 224 -17.47 3.36 14.34
N THR A 225 -16.17 3.04 14.43
CA THR A 225 -15.32 2.78 13.28
C THR A 225 -15.78 1.53 12.51
N VAL A 226 -16.04 0.42 13.20
CA VAL A 226 -16.49 -0.81 12.52
C VAL A 226 -17.88 -0.66 11.95
N GLU A 227 -18.79 0.05 12.62
CA GLU A 227 -20.14 0.35 12.13
C GLU A 227 -20.07 1.19 10.85
N MET A 228 -19.28 2.26 10.87
CA MET A 228 -19.09 3.12 9.71
C MET A 228 -18.49 2.32 8.54
N ALA A 229 -17.46 1.51 8.76
CA ALA A 229 -16.83 0.70 7.71
C ALA A 229 -17.84 -0.31 7.09
N LEU A 230 -18.69 -0.92 7.91
CA LEU A 230 -19.74 -1.82 7.44
C LEU A 230 -20.84 -1.07 6.68
N LYS A 231 -21.32 0.06 7.21
CA LYS A 231 -22.32 0.94 6.58
C LYS A 231 -21.84 1.48 5.24
N ALA A 232 -20.59 1.89 5.16
CA ALA A 232 -19.97 2.36 3.91
C ALA A 232 -19.76 1.24 2.87
N GLY A 233 -19.88 -0.02 3.29
CA GLY A 233 -19.68 -1.18 2.40
C GLY A 233 -18.24 -1.36 1.98
N VAL A 234 -17.28 -0.99 2.85
CA VAL A 234 -15.84 -1.22 2.64
C VAL A 234 -15.60 -2.70 2.37
N THR A 235 -14.92 -3.03 1.29
CA THR A 235 -14.73 -4.42 0.83
C THR A 235 -13.82 -5.19 1.77
N PHE A 236 -12.65 -4.62 2.05
CA PHE A 236 -11.68 -5.09 3.05
C PHE A 236 -11.33 -3.92 3.97
N ALA A 237 -10.91 -4.23 5.19
CA ALA A 237 -10.40 -3.23 6.11
C ALA A 237 -9.18 -3.76 6.86
N GLN A 238 -8.23 -2.89 7.11
CA GLN A 238 -7.17 -3.12 8.08
C GLN A 238 -7.33 -2.15 9.24
N PHE A 239 -7.21 -2.68 10.45
CA PHE A 239 -7.28 -1.92 11.68
C PHE A 239 -5.94 -2.08 12.38
N VAL A 240 -5.14 -1.03 12.38
CA VAL A 240 -3.78 -1.03 12.91
C VAL A 240 -3.70 -0.18 14.17
N MET A 241 -2.77 -0.51 15.05
CA MET A 241 -2.49 0.32 16.20
C MET A 241 -1.44 1.37 15.84
N MET A 242 -1.60 2.59 16.38
CA MET A 242 -0.65 3.66 16.19
C MET A 242 0.76 3.20 16.54
N THR A 243 1.67 3.35 15.58
CA THR A 243 3.08 3.03 15.74
C THR A 243 3.88 4.21 15.20
N PRO A 244 4.66 4.88 16.04
CA PRO A 244 5.51 5.97 15.57
C PRO A 244 6.71 5.38 14.82
N PHE A 245 6.77 5.60 13.50
CA PHE A 245 7.88 5.14 12.67
C PHE A 245 9.00 6.19 12.62
N PRO A 246 10.28 5.80 12.71
CA PRO A 246 11.41 6.70 12.53
C PRO A 246 11.27 7.56 11.26
N GLY A 247 11.62 8.83 11.36
CA GLY A 247 11.48 9.79 10.27
C GLY A 247 10.10 10.49 10.19
N THR A 248 9.11 10.08 10.98
CA THR A 248 7.79 10.74 11.03
C THR A 248 7.74 11.88 12.04
N VAL A 249 6.73 12.76 11.90
CA VAL A 249 6.49 13.83 12.88
C VAL A 249 6.13 13.25 14.24
N ASP A 250 5.28 12.21 14.25
CA ASP A 250 4.85 11.56 15.49
C ASP A 250 6.02 10.88 16.21
N PHE A 251 6.95 10.26 15.46
CA PHE A 251 8.16 9.71 16.05
C PHE A 251 9.05 10.79 16.68
N ALA A 252 9.29 11.89 15.97
CA ALA A 252 10.13 12.97 16.47
C ALA A 252 9.53 13.63 17.73
N ARG A 253 8.21 13.73 17.79
CA ARG A 253 7.50 14.22 18.98
C ARG A 253 7.66 13.27 20.16
N TRP A 254 7.36 12.01 19.94
CA TRP A 254 7.49 10.96 20.93
C TRP A 254 8.95 10.77 21.42
N GLU A 255 9.93 10.86 20.53
CA GLU A 255 11.36 10.78 20.91
C GLU A 255 11.76 11.94 21.85
N LYS A 256 11.24 13.14 21.64
CA LYS A 256 11.46 14.28 22.54
C LYS A 256 10.82 14.05 23.92
N GLU A 257 9.62 13.50 23.96
CA GLU A 257 8.93 13.17 25.22
C GLU A 257 9.72 12.10 26.00
N GLN A 258 10.18 11.07 25.32
CA GLN A 258 11.00 10.00 25.90
C GLN A 258 12.42 10.46 26.30
N ALA A 259 12.92 11.56 25.78
CA ALA A 259 14.18 12.15 26.24
C ALA A 259 14.07 12.79 27.62
N ILE A 260 12.86 13.23 28.02
CA ILE A 260 12.58 13.82 29.34
C ILE A 260 12.36 12.74 30.39
N ASP A 261 11.59 11.69 30.05
CA ASP A 261 11.26 10.56 30.94
C ASP A 261 11.44 9.24 30.16
N PRO A 262 12.67 8.70 30.15
CA PRO A 262 13.00 7.53 29.33
C PRO A 262 12.33 6.24 29.86
N THR A 263 11.57 5.60 28.99
CA THR A 263 11.06 4.23 29.25
C THR A 263 12.04 3.20 28.69
N LEU A 264 12.50 2.27 29.54
CA LEU A 264 13.34 1.15 29.15
C LEU A 264 12.52 -0.13 29.11
N VAL A 265 12.81 -1.01 28.16
CA VAL A 265 12.30 -2.39 28.09
C VAL A 265 13.49 -3.32 28.05
N GLY A 266 13.78 -3.96 29.19
CA GLY A 266 15.13 -4.46 29.46
C GLY A 266 16.12 -3.29 29.46
N ASP A 267 17.20 -3.42 28.72
CA ASP A 267 18.23 -2.36 28.61
C ASP A 267 18.05 -1.47 27.36
N VAL A 268 16.92 -1.62 26.63
CA VAL A 268 16.69 -0.93 25.35
C VAL A 268 15.68 0.20 25.54
N PRO A 269 16.01 1.46 25.15
CA PRO A 269 15.03 2.54 25.11
C PRO A 269 13.84 2.18 24.23
N ILE A 270 12.62 2.46 24.67
CA ILE A 270 11.40 2.13 23.92
C ILE A 270 11.36 2.80 22.54
N THR A 271 12.04 3.92 22.37
CA THR A 271 12.19 4.60 21.06
C THR A 271 13.05 3.83 20.07
N ARG A 272 13.72 2.78 20.52
CA ARG A 272 14.47 1.82 19.69
C ARG A 272 13.78 0.46 19.67
N TYR A 273 12.44 0.45 19.64
CA TYR A 273 11.60 -0.74 19.78
C TYR A 273 11.93 -1.86 18.79
N TRP A 274 12.52 -1.57 17.66
CA TRP A 274 12.97 -2.58 16.68
C TRP A 274 14.18 -3.40 17.18
N LEU A 275 14.91 -2.89 18.16
CA LEU A 275 16.02 -3.59 18.83
C LEU A 275 15.54 -4.41 20.06
N ILE A 276 14.34 -4.18 20.56
CA ILE A 276 13.77 -4.92 21.69
C ILE A 276 13.48 -6.35 21.23
N PRO A 277 13.94 -7.38 21.95
CA PRO A 277 13.60 -8.78 21.68
C PRO A 277 12.10 -8.99 21.54
N THR A 278 11.68 -9.82 20.59
CA THR A 278 10.25 -10.03 20.24
C THR A 278 9.42 -10.56 21.42
N GLU A 279 10.05 -11.28 22.33
CA GLU A 279 9.45 -11.91 23.51
C GLU A 279 8.96 -10.89 24.54
N ILE A 280 9.70 -9.78 24.70
CA ILE A 280 9.42 -8.72 25.68
C ILE A 280 8.95 -7.43 25.03
N ARG A 281 8.93 -7.36 23.67
CA ARG A 281 8.55 -6.15 22.93
C ARG A 281 7.09 -5.78 23.20
N PRO A 282 6.80 -4.54 23.65
CA PRO A 282 5.45 -4.03 23.79
C PRO A 282 4.65 -4.12 22.49
N LYS A 283 3.34 -4.23 22.59
CA LYS A 283 2.44 -4.24 21.42
C LYS A 283 2.03 -2.84 20.98
N MET A 284 2.09 -1.89 21.90
CA MET A 284 2.00 -0.46 21.65
C MET A 284 3.20 0.21 22.31
N PHE A 285 3.71 1.25 21.69
CA PHE A 285 4.91 1.94 22.15
C PHE A 285 4.58 3.30 22.80
N THR A 286 3.52 3.96 22.30
CA THR A 286 3.06 5.25 22.83
C THR A 286 1.99 5.05 23.89
N PRO A 287 2.08 5.74 25.02
CA PRO A 287 1.02 5.76 26.02
C PRO A 287 -0.23 6.46 25.47
N HIS A 288 -1.40 6.03 25.93
CA HIS A 288 -2.66 6.69 25.62
C HIS A 288 -3.21 7.40 26.87
N PRO A 289 -3.81 8.60 26.74
CA PRO A 289 -4.23 9.41 27.89
C PRO A 289 -5.23 8.73 28.83
N SER A 290 -6.10 7.84 28.30
CA SER A 290 -7.23 7.29 29.06
C SER A 290 -7.41 5.77 28.95
N MET A 291 -6.67 5.09 28.08
CA MET A 291 -6.80 3.65 27.86
C MET A 291 -5.44 2.95 27.99
N SER A 292 -5.44 1.76 28.58
CA SER A 292 -4.23 0.94 28.58
C SER A 292 -3.93 0.33 27.20
N SER A 293 -2.67 0.00 26.96
CA SER A 293 -2.26 -0.71 25.73
C SER A 293 -3.01 -2.02 25.53
N ASP A 294 -3.29 -2.75 26.60
CA ASP A 294 -4.06 -4.00 26.54
C ASP A 294 -5.53 -3.76 26.21
N GLU A 295 -6.14 -2.71 26.74
CA GLU A 295 -7.51 -2.33 26.40
C GLU A 295 -7.62 -1.97 24.91
N ILE A 296 -6.73 -1.13 24.39
CA ILE A 296 -6.70 -0.76 22.97
C ILE A 296 -6.53 -1.99 22.11
N ARG A 297 -5.61 -2.89 22.47
CA ARG A 297 -5.38 -4.15 21.76
C ARG A 297 -6.61 -5.05 21.74
N GLN A 298 -7.29 -5.21 22.87
CA GLN A 298 -8.50 -6.03 22.98
C GLN A 298 -9.65 -5.43 22.16
N ARG A 299 -9.84 -4.10 22.21
CA ARG A 299 -10.85 -3.41 21.41
C ARG A 299 -10.57 -3.53 19.91
N THR A 300 -9.33 -3.32 19.50
CA THR A 300 -8.91 -3.52 18.11
C THR A 300 -9.18 -4.95 17.65
N GLN A 301 -8.89 -5.96 18.50
CA GLN A 301 -9.21 -7.35 18.22
C GLN A 301 -10.72 -7.58 18.00
N LYS A 302 -11.57 -7.01 18.85
CA LYS A 302 -13.03 -7.09 18.72
C LYS A 302 -13.51 -6.48 17.41
N VAL A 303 -12.94 -5.32 16.99
CA VAL A 303 -13.24 -4.67 15.70
C VAL A 303 -12.90 -5.62 14.53
N TRP A 304 -11.71 -6.21 14.53
CA TRP A 304 -11.33 -7.21 13.54
C TRP A 304 -12.30 -8.38 13.50
N ASP A 305 -12.67 -8.93 14.65
CA ASP A 305 -13.56 -10.09 14.74
C ASP A 305 -14.98 -9.72 14.29
N ARG A 306 -15.48 -8.53 14.62
CA ARG A 306 -16.78 -8.02 14.19
C ARG A 306 -16.82 -7.79 12.67
N PHE A 307 -15.82 -7.15 12.09
CA PHE A 307 -15.76 -6.88 10.66
C PHE A 307 -15.59 -8.16 9.83
N TYR A 308 -14.82 -9.14 10.34
CA TYR A 308 -14.53 -10.40 9.63
C TYR A 308 -15.30 -11.61 10.18
N ASN A 309 -16.43 -11.42 10.88
CA ASN A 309 -17.34 -12.53 11.17
C ASN A 309 -18.01 -13.04 9.89
N TRP A 310 -18.56 -14.26 9.92
CA TRP A 310 -19.14 -14.89 8.73
C TRP A 310 -20.32 -14.13 8.15
N SER A 311 -21.20 -13.58 9.00
CA SER A 311 -22.38 -12.80 8.56
C SER A 311 -21.94 -11.52 7.86
N ALA A 312 -21.03 -10.73 8.46
CA ALA A 312 -20.53 -9.49 7.86
C ALA A 312 -19.75 -9.75 6.55
N ILE A 313 -18.99 -10.86 6.45
CA ILE A 313 -18.33 -11.24 5.20
C ILE A 313 -19.38 -11.62 4.15
N TRP A 314 -20.40 -12.41 4.52
CA TRP A 314 -21.45 -12.81 3.59
C TRP A 314 -22.20 -11.60 3.01
N GLN A 315 -22.57 -10.64 3.84
CA GLN A 315 -23.20 -9.40 3.38
C GLN A 315 -22.31 -8.63 2.40
N ARG A 316 -21.03 -8.45 2.73
CA ARG A 316 -20.07 -7.75 1.86
C ARG A 316 -19.76 -8.52 0.57
N SER A 317 -19.87 -9.85 0.58
CA SER A 317 -19.67 -10.68 -0.62
C SER A 317 -20.66 -10.38 -1.75
N ALA A 318 -21.77 -9.68 -1.46
CA ALA A 318 -22.71 -9.18 -2.48
C ALA A 318 -22.08 -8.21 -3.49
N CYS A 319 -20.86 -7.70 -3.23
CA CYS A 319 -20.08 -6.96 -4.22
C CYS A 319 -19.62 -7.82 -5.41
N THR A 320 -19.76 -9.14 -5.33
CA THR A 320 -19.37 -10.08 -6.41
C THR A 320 -20.61 -10.67 -7.08
N PRO A 321 -20.60 -10.88 -8.42
CA PRO A 321 -21.81 -11.19 -9.18
C PRO A 321 -22.26 -12.66 -9.10
N THR A 322 -21.36 -13.60 -8.74
CA THR A 322 -21.65 -15.02 -8.79
C THR A 322 -21.45 -15.70 -7.44
N LEU A 323 -22.18 -16.79 -7.18
CA LEU A 323 -22.03 -17.56 -5.94
C LEU A 323 -20.58 -18.08 -5.77
N ARG A 324 -19.96 -18.55 -6.87
CA ARG A 324 -18.55 -18.98 -6.85
C ARG A 324 -17.63 -17.84 -6.40
N ALA A 325 -17.81 -16.64 -6.93
CA ALA A 325 -17.04 -15.45 -6.54
C ALA A 325 -17.31 -15.04 -5.10
N ARG A 326 -18.57 -15.18 -4.61
CA ARG A 326 -18.91 -14.93 -3.19
C ARG A 326 -18.17 -15.88 -2.26
N VAL A 327 -18.13 -17.18 -2.58
CA VAL A 327 -17.37 -18.17 -1.81
C VAL A 327 -15.87 -17.84 -1.81
N ALA A 328 -15.30 -17.51 -2.97
CA ALA A 328 -13.91 -17.08 -3.08
C ALA A 328 -13.63 -15.82 -2.22
N PHE A 329 -14.52 -14.83 -2.26
CA PHE A 329 -14.43 -13.64 -1.43
C PHE A 329 -14.43 -13.96 0.07
N MET A 330 -15.28 -14.90 0.50
CA MET A 330 -15.34 -15.33 1.90
C MET A 330 -14.03 -15.99 2.34
N LEU A 331 -13.46 -16.87 1.52
CA LEU A 331 -12.17 -17.51 1.80
C LEU A 331 -11.03 -16.49 1.84
N LEU A 332 -10.98 -15.58 0.87
CA LEU A 332 -9.99 -14.51 0.82
C LEU A 332 -10.11 -13.58 2.04
N SER A 333 -11.33 -13.24 2.46
CA SER A 333 -11.56 -12.40 3.65
C SER A 333 -11.02 -13.09 4.92
N LYS A 334 -11.24 -14.40 5.07
CA LYS A 334 -10.69 -15.15 6.22
C LYS A 334 -9.18 -15.28 6.14
N LEU A 335 -8.62 -15.49 4.96
CA LEU A 335 -7.17 -15.53 4.75
C LEU A 335 -6.54 -14.18 5.12
N TYR A 336 -7.12 -13.07 4.63
CA TYR A 336 -6.67 -11.72 4.93
C TYR A 336 -6.68 -11.46 6.43
N ARG A 337 -7.79 -11.78 7.12
CA ARG A 337 -7.87 -11.69 8.58
C ARG A 337 -6.75 -12.48 9.28
N GLN A 338 -6.45 -13.69 8.80
CA GLN A 338 -5.39 -14.54 9.36
C GLN A 338 -3.98 -14.00 9.10
N MET A 339 -3.73 -13.36 7.97
CA MET A 339 -2.43 -12.73 7.69
C MET A 339 -2.12 -11.68 8.77
N TYR A 340 -3.08 -10.80 9.07
CA TYR A 340 -2.91 -9.80 10.12
C TYR A 340 -2.89 -10.41 11.54
N ALA A 341 -3.58 -11.52 11.74
CA ALA A 341 -3.51 -12.27 12.98
C ALA A 341 -2.08 -12.75 13.32
N GLY A 342 -1.27 -13.00 12.30
CA GLY A 342 0.11 -13.45 12.45
C GLY A 342 1.14 -12.34 12.71
N THR A 343 0.81 -11.08 12.43
CA THR A 343 1.77 -9.96 12.51
C THR A 343 1.96 -9.40 13.92
N GLY A 344 1.15 -9.82 14.89
CA GLY A 344 1.18 -9.31 16.28
C GLY A 344 0.51 -7.95 16.46
N ILE A 345 0.08 -7.30 15.38
CA ILE A 345 -0.56 -5.98 15.42
C ILE A 345 -1.98 -6.06 15.98
N SER A 346 -2.65 -7.20 15.85
CA SER A 346 -4.08 -7.35 16.19
C SER A 346 -4.47 -8.67 16.79
N THR A 347 -3.55 -9.50 17.38
CA THR A 347 -3.97 -10.85 17.78
C THR A 347 -3.27 -11.50 18.93
N ASP A 348 -4.04 -12.41 19.51
CA ASP A 348 -3.65 -13.35 20.53
C ASP A 348 -2.74 -14.46 19.96
N SER A 349 -1.54 -14.60 20.53
CA SER A 349 -0.53 -15.58 20.11
C SER A 349 -0.98 -17.04 20.23
N ALA A 350 -1.99 -17.32 21.04
CA ALA A 350 -2.49 -18.68 21.29
C ALA A 350 -3.18 -19.33 20.08
N ARG A 351 -3.82 -18.54 19.19
CA ARG A 351 -4.44 -19.04 17.94
C ARG A 351 -3.43 -19.37 16.83
N ARG A 352 -2.17 -19.01 17.00
CA ARG A 352 -1.12 -19.12 15.97
C ARG A 352 -0.78 -20.57 15.57
N LYS A 353 -0.91 -21.55 16.48
CA LYS A 353 -0.48 -22.94 16.21
C LYS A 353 -1.41 -23.74 15.29
N LYS A 354 -2.73 -23.54 15.35
CA LYS A 354 -3.70 -24.31 14.55
C LYS A 354 -3.92 -23.81 13.12
N SER A 355 -3.57 -22.55 12.81
CA SER A 355 -3.92 -21.92 11.52
C SER A 355 -2.88 -22.09 10.40
N LYS A 356 -1.64 -22.53 10.70
CA LYS A 356 -0.54 -22.58 9.71
C LYS A 356 -0.81 -23.51 8.53
N THR A 357 -1.44 -24.65 8.75
CA THR A 357 -1.67 -25.63 7.67
C THR A 357 -2.78 -25.18 6.72
N TRP A 358 -3.88 -24.66 7.27
CA TRP A 358 -4.99 -24.15 6.46
C TRP A 358 -4.62 -22.87 5.71
N ALA A 359 -3.90 -21.94 6.36
CA ALA A 359 -3.41 -20.73 5.70
C ALA A 359 -2.42 -21.04 4.56
N ARG A 360 -1.55 -22.03 4.73
CA ARG A 360 -0.65 -22.52 3.67
C ARG A 360 -1.42 -23.16 2.51
N TRP A 361 -2.45 -23.94 2.81
CA TRP A 361 -3.29 -24.56 1.79
C TRP A 361 -4.07 -23.49 1.01
N THR A 362 -4.75 -22.55 1.70
CA THR A 362 -5.49 -21.44 1.06
C THR A 362 -4.57 -20.55 0.25
N ALA A 363 -3.39 -20.20 0.73
CA ALA A 363 -2.39 -19.44 -0.02
C ALA A 363 -1.95 -20.18 -1.30
N ARG A 364 -1.82 -21.54 -1.24
CA ARG A 364 -1.53 -22.35 -2.41
C ARG A 364 -2.67 -22.36 -3.43
N GLN A 365 -3.94 -22.40 -2.97
CA GLN A 365 -5.10 -22.32 -3.87
C GLN A 365 -5.24 -20.90 -4.48
N CYS A 366 -5.06 -19.85 -3.68
CA CYS A 366 -5.07 -18.48 -4.17
C CYS A 366 -3.97 -18.24 -5.21
N ARG A 367 -2.76 -18.76 -5.01
CA ARG A 367 -1.70 -18.71 -6.03
C ARG A 367 -2.15 -19.31 -7.36
N LYS A 368 -2.81 -20.47 -7.35
CA LYS A 368 -3.34 -21.10 -8.57
C LYS A 368 -4.39 -20.24 -9.29
N LEU A 369 -5.13 -19.41 -8.55
CA LEU A 369 -6.12 -18.50 -9.14
C LEU A 369 -5.48 -17.26 -9.79
N PHE A 370 -4.39 -16.77 -9.22
CA PHE A 370 -3.71 -15.55 -9.67
C PHE A 370 -2.48 -15.77 -10.54
N GLN A 371 -1.99 -17.01 -10.64
CA GLN A 371 -0.89 -17.39 -11.52
C GLN A 371 -1.44 -18.29 -12.64
N ALA A 372 -1.63 -17.74 -13.84
CA ALA A 372 -1.81 -18.56 -15.01
C ALA A 372 -0.50 -19.30 -15.33
N LYS A 373 -0.58 -20.47 -15.98
CA LYS A 373 0.60 -21.11 -16.57
C LYS A 373 1.29 -20.12 -17.51
N PRO A 374 2.64 -20.09 -17.61
CA PRO A 374 3.31 -19.35 -18.66
C PRO A 374 2.66 -19.79 -19.98
N MET A 375 2.32 -18.84 -20.84
CA MET A 375 1.84 -19.19 -22.16
C MET A 375 2.98 -19.96 -22.86
N PRO A 376 2.75 -21.16 -23.42
CA PRO A 376 3.67 -21.69 -24.39
C PRO A 376 3.82 -20.65 -25.51
N GLU A 377 4.94 -20.64 -26.21
CA GLU A 377 5.23 -19.76 -27.36
C GLU A 377 4.20 -19.99 -28.48
N LEU A 378 2.96 -19.65 -28.25
CA LEU A 378 1.90 -19.64 -29.23
C LEU A 378 1.78 -18.20 -29.75
N GLN A 379 1.75 -18.10 -31.10
CA GLN A 379 1.58 -16.90 -31.91
C GLN A 379 0.95 -15.73 -31.16
N SER A 380 1.74 -14.68 -30.99
CA SER A 380 1.37 -13.49 -30.24
C SER A 380 0.01 -12.96 -30.67
N PRO A 381 -0.95 -12.70 -29.77
CA PRO A 381 -2.15 -11.98 -30.12
C PRO A 381 -1.81 -10.63 -30.78
N ALA A 382 -2.64 -10.16 -31.68
CA ALA A 382 -2.38 -8.93 -32.46
C ALA A 382 -1.95 -7.71 -31.62
N TRP A 383 -2.37 -7.64 -30.35
CA TRP A 383 -1.96 -6.58 -29.42
C TRP A 383 -0.51 -6.74 -28.93
N GLU A 384 0.03 -7.97 -28.82
CA GLU A 384 1.46 -8.19 -28.53
C GLU A 384 2.34 -7.73 -29.67
N LEU A 385 1.86 -7.85 -30.91
CA LEU A 385 2.55 -7.32 -32.09
C LEU A 385 2.54 -5.78 -32.12
N ALA A 386 1.48 -5.15 -31.65
CA ALA A 386 1.40 -3.70 -31.53
C ALA A 386 2.36 -3.11 -30.47
N PHE A 387 2.73 -3.90 -29.47
CA PHE A 387 3.64 -3.52 -28.37
C PHE A 387 5.00 -4.25 -28.41
N SER A 388 5.30 -5.01 -29.43
CA SER A 388 6.55 -5.79 -29.60
C SER A 388 7.72 -4.98 -30.18
N ALA A 389 7.73 -3.66 -30.06
CA ALA A 389 8.98 -2.93 -30.19
C ALA A 389 9.96 -3.47 -29.12
N PRO A 390 11.15 -3.97 -29.50
CA PRO A 390 12.09 -4.49 -28.52
C PRO A 390 12.39 -3.39 -27.52
N SER A 391 12.14 -3.66 -26.21
CA SER A 391 12.61 -2.81 -25.16
C SER A 391 14.11 -2.62 -25.38
N ARG A 392 14.52 -1.44 -25.78
CA ARG A 392 15.95 -1.09 -25.94
C ARG A 392 16.54 -1.02 -24.54
N LEU A 393 16.92 -2.17 -24.02
CA LEU A 393 17.86 -2.20 -22.90
C LEU A 393 19.08 -1.36 -23.32
N PRO A 394 19.53 -0.42 -22.51
CA PRO A 394 20.74 0.35 -22.79
C PRO A 394 21.87 -0.60 -23.17
N ALA A 395 22.66 -0.24 -24.20
CA ALA A 395 23.68 -1.11 -24.79
C ALA A 395 24.69 -1.67 -23.79
N PHE A 396 24.91 -1.00 -22.65
CA PHE A 396 25.82 -1.44 -21.59
C PHE A 396 25.36 -2.70 -20.82
N LEU A 397 24.07 -3.07 -20.92
CA LEU A 397 23.56 -4.30 -20.29
C LEU A 397 23.65 -5.53 -21.22
N ARG A 398 24.17 -5.37 -22.45
CA ARG A 398 24.33 -6.46 -23.42
C ARG A 398 25.68 -7.17 -23.36
N THR A 399 26.65 -6.62 -22.65
CA THR A 399 27.95 -7.26 -22.49
C THR A 399 27.98 -8.03 -21.17
N GLN A 400 27.79 -9.33 -21.23
CA GLN A 400 28.22 -10.22 -20.16
C GLN A 400 29.77 -10.23 -20.14
N PRO A 401 30.43 -9.96 -19.01
CA PRO A 401 31.84 -10.30 -18.89
C PRO A 401 31.92 -11.84 -18.85
N GLN A 402 32.54 -12.43 -19.83
CA GLN A 402 33.04 -13.80 -19.72
C GLN A 402 34.17 -13.78 -18.68
N GLY A 403 33.94 -14.41 -17.54
CA GLY A 403 34.93 -14.57 -16.48
C GLY A 403 34.31 -14.50 -15.10
N SER A 404 33.58 -15.54 -14.70
CA SER A 404 33.11 -15.72 -13.33
C SER A 404 34.21 -16.35 -12.48
N THR A 405 34.75 -15.59 -11.57
CA THR A 405 35.40 -16.15 -10.37
C THR A 405 34.29 -16.41 -9.31
N PRO A 406 34.29 -17.56 -8.65
CA PRO A 406 33.25 -17.87 -7.68
C PRO A 406 33.43 -17.06 -6.40
N PHE A 407 32.31 -16.57 -5.86
CA PHE A 407 32.25 -15.96 -4.54
C PHE A 407 32.67 -16.98 -3.47
N VAL A 408 33.69 -16.65 -2.72
CA VAL A 408 34.12 -17.39 -1.54
C VAL A 408 33.11 -17.14 -0.43
N VAL A 409 32.41 -18.19 -0.01
CA VAL A 409 31.59 -18.17 1.21
C VAL A 409 32.54 -18.26 2.41
N LEU A 410 32.58 -17.23 3.23
CA LEU A 410 33.29 -17.28 4.52
C LEU A 410 32.47 -18.12 5.51
N PRO A 411 33.10 -18.97 6.32
CA PRO A 411 32.41 -19.79 7.31
C PRO A 411 31.86 -18.92 8.46
N LYS A 412 30.75 -19.37 9.00
CA LYS A 412 30.16 -18.86 10.24
C LYS A 412 30.99 -19.39 11.42
N ASP A 413 31.49 -18.50 12.22
CA ASP A 413 31.72 -18.70 13.64
C ASP A 413 30.80 -17.78 14.45
#